data_2b6de3ca8bbd76ba4495179fce3a8117
#
_entry.id   2b6de3ca8bbd76ba4495179fce3a8117
#
_cell.length_a   1.000
_cell.length_b   1.000
_cell.length_c   1.000
_cell.angle_alpha   90.00
_cell.angle_beta   90.00
_cell.angle_gamma   90.00
#
_symmetry.space_group_name_H-M   'P 1'
#
loop_
_entity.id
_entity.type
_entity.pdbx_description
1 polymer ?
#
loop_
_entity_poly.entity_id
_entity_poly.type
_entity_poly.pdbx_seq_one_letter_code
_entity_poly.pdbx_strand_id
1 'polypeptide(L)'
;TMVYLLVACGGGIGALLRFCLVQMVAFPYGTLSVNVIGSFLMGLAFAYFAGRLSEIAPLFLMAGIFGGFTTFSAFSLDLLKLLDMGRFGFALAYLCGSVLGALAAVFLGFIAMRAVSA
;
A
#
# COMPACT_ATOMS: atom_id res chain seq x y z
N THR A 1 19.37 4.86 15.89
CA THR A 1 18.62 6.11 16.13
C THR A 1 18.16 6.73 14.81
N MET A 2 19.10 6.89 13.86
CA MET A 2 18.79 7.44 12.53
C MET A 2 17.73 6.63 11.80
N VAL A 3 17.78 5.31 11.94
CA VAL A 3 16.83 4.41 11.30
C VAL A 3 15.39 4.71 11.73
N TYR A 4 15.19 4.90 13.03
CA TYR A 4 13.84 5.19 13.55
C TYR A 4 13.30 6.52 13.03
N LEU A 5 14.16 7.52 12.92
CA LEU A 5 13.78 8.83 12.37
C LEU A 5 13.42 8.73 10.90
N LEU A 6 14.18 7.95 10.14
CA LEU A 6 13.91 7.75 8.71
C LEU A 6 12.58 7.03 8.49
N VAL A 7 12.32 5.99 9.27
CA VAL A 7 11.04 5.28 9.19
C VAL A 7 9.89 6.19 9.59
N ALA A 8 10.07 6.98 10.66
CA ALA A 8 9.04 7.92 11.12
C ALA A 8 8.74 8.99 10.07
N CYS A 9 9.78 9.57 9.48
CA CYS A 9 9.61 10.58 8.42
C CYS A 9 8.96 9.97 7.19
N GLY A 10 9.43 8.81 6.78
CA GLY A 10 8.85 8.09 5.64
C GLY A 10 7.39 7.73 5.89
N GLY A 11 7.10 7.21 7.08
CA GLY A 11 5.73 6.88 7.47
C GLY A 11 4.81 8.09 7.47
N GLY A 12 5.31 9.22 7.96
CA GLY A 12 4.57 10.49 7.92
C GLY A 12 4.27 10.95 6.50
N ILE A 13 5.26 10.87 5.61
CA ILE A 13 5.08 11.19 4.21
C ILE A 13 4.04 10.26 3.57
N GLY A 14 4.19 8.96 3.80
CA GLY A 14 3.26 7.98 3.27
C GLY A 14 1.84 8.17 3.77
N ALA A 15 1.68 8.43 5.06
CA ALA A 15 0.36 8.68 5.66
C ALA A 15 -0.28 9.94 5.10
N LEU A 16 0.50 11.00 4.87
CA LEU A 16 0.00 12.23 4.30
C LEU A 16 -0.44 12.02 2.85
N LEU A 17 0.37 11.31 2.05
CA LEU A 17 0.01 10.98 0.67
C LEU A 17 -1.27 10.15 0.62
N ARG A 18 -1.40 9.17 1.52
CA ARG A 18 -2.61 8.37 1.63
C ARG A 18 -3.82 9.25 1.93
N PHE A 19 -3.71 10.13 2.91
CA PHE A 19 -4.79 11.02 3.28
C PHE A 19 -5.24 11.87 2.08
N CYS A 20 -4.28 12.44 1.36
CA CYS A 20 -4.57 13.26 0.18
C CYS A 20 -5.27 12.45 -0.91
N LEU A 21 -4.77 11.26 -1.21
CA LEU A 21 -5.35 10.45 -2.27
C LEU A 21 -6.76 9.97 -1.92
N VAL A 22 -6.97 9.55 -0.67
CA VAL A 22 -8.29 9.08 -0.22
C VAL A 22 -9.32 10.21 -0.30
N GLN A 23 -8.92 11.45 -0.06
CA GLN A 23 -9.83 12.60 -0.19
C GLN A 23 -10.27 12.85 -1.63
N MET A 24 -9.46 12.45 -2.60
CA MET A 24 -9.72 12.72 -4.01
C MET A 24 -10.55 11.64 -4.70
N VAL A 25 -10.74 10.50 -4.05
CA VAL A 25 -11.39 9.35 -4.67
C VAL A 25 -12.64 8.96 -3.87
N ALA A 26 -13.70 8.61 -4.58
CA ALA A 26 -14.97 8.25 -3.93
C ALA A 26 -14.84 7.02 -3.05
N PHE A 27 -15.52 7.05 -1.91
CA PHE A 27 -15.57 5.92 -0.97
C PHE A 27 -16.18 4.68 -1.62
N PRO A 28 -15.65 3.48 -1.45
CA PRO A 28 -14.45 3.12 -0.69
C PRO A 28 -13.19 2.99 -1.55
N TYR A 29 -13.19 3.51 -2.75
CA TYR A 29 -12.14 3.29 -3.75
C TYR A 29 -10.83 4.00 -3.41
N GLY A 30 -10.87 4.99 -2.52
CA GLY A 30 -9.64 5.66 -2.08
C GLY A 30 -8.71 4.70 -1.36
N THR A 31 -9.23 3.97 -0.39
CA THR A 31 -8.45 2.97 0.36
C THR A 31 -7.99 1.85 -0.56
N LEU A 32 -8.88 1.38 -1.44
CA LEU A 32 -8.50 0.36 -2.44
C LEU A 32 -7.33 0.85 -3.28
N SER A 33 -7.41 2.09 -3.77
CA SER A 33 -6.36 2.67 -4.62
C SER A 33 -5.02 2.74 -3.91
N VAL A 34 -4.98 3.24 -2.66
CA VAL A 34 -3.70 3.35 -1.95
C VAL A 34 -3.10 1.98 -1.69
N ASN A 35 -3.93 0.99 -1.37
CA ASN A 35 -3.42 -0.35 -1.08
C ASN A 35 -2.90 -1.04 -2.35
N VAL A 36 -3.60 -0.89 -3.48
CA VAL A 36 -3.16 -1.47 -4.75
C VAL A 36 -1.89 -0.77 -5.25
N ILE A 37 -1.88 0.55 -5.27
CA ILE A 37 -0.71 1.33 -5.70
C ILE A 37 0.48 1.05 -4.78
N GLY A 38 0.26 1.10 -3.47
CA GLY A 38 1.32 0.84 -2.49
C GLY A 38 1.88 -0.57 -2.58
N SER A 39 1.02 -1.55 -2.82
CA SER A 39 1.45 -2.94 -2.99
C SER A 39 2.28 -3.10 -4.26
N PHE A 40 1.87 -2.46 -5.36
CA PHE A 40 2.65 -2.47 -6.59
C PHE A 40 4.04 -1.86 -6.38
N LEU A 41 4.10 -0.70 -5.74
CA LEU A 41 5.36 -0.03 -5.42
C LEU A 41 6.21 -0.88 -4.49
N MET A 42 5.60 -1.56 -3.53
CA MET A 42 6.30 -2.46 -2.63
C MET A 42 6.95 -3.61 -3.39
N GLY A 43 6.24 -4.18 -4.36
CA GLY A 43 6.78 -5.23 -5.22
C GLY A 43 7.95 -4.76 -6.07
N LEU A 44 7.82 -3.56 -6.65
CA LEU A 44 8.91 -2.93 -7.39
C LEU A 44 10.15 -2.76 -6.49
N ALA A 45 9.95 -2.23 -5.30
CA ALA A 45 11.04 -1.96 -4.37
C ALA A 45 11.71 -3.24 -3.89
N PHE A 46 10.91 -4.26 -3.58
CA PHE A 46 11.46 -5.53 -3.12
C PHE A 46 12.39 -6.13 -4.17
N ALA A 47 11.97 -6.14 -5.43
CA ALA A 47 12.79 -6.66 -6.52
C ALA A 47 14.01 -5.77 -6.77
N TYR A 48 13.85 -4.45 -6.68
CA TYR A 48 14.94 -3.51 -6.92
C TYR A 48 16.04 -3.64 -5.88
N PHE A 49 15.67 -3.75 -4.60
CA PHE A 49 16.65 -3.81 -3.51
C PHE A 49 17.19 -5.22 -3.27
N ALA A 50 16.62 -6.23 -3.92
CA ALA A 50 17.11 -7.60 -3.77
C ALA A 50 18.56 -7.70 -4.24
N GLY A 51 19.44 -8.19 -3.36
CA GLY A 51 20.86 -8.32 -3.64
C GLY A 51 21.67 -7.03 -3.56
N ARG A 52 21.03 -5.90 -3.25
CA ARG A 52 21.75 -4.64 -3.07
C ARG A 52 22.15 -4.49 -1.60
N LEU A 53 23.27 -3.79 -1.38
CA LEU A 53 23.87 -3.69 -0.04
C LEU A 53 23.25 -2.61 0.84
N SER A 54 22.52 -1.66 0.27
CA SER A 54 21.94 -0.58 1.05
C SER A 54 20.80 -1.11 1.93
N GLU A 55 20.86 -0.82 3.23
CA GLU A 55 19.81 -1.17 4.17
C GLU A 55 18.92 0.01 4.53
N ILE A 56 19.44 1.23 4.34
CA ILE A 56 18.73 2.46 4.74
C ILE A 56 17.62 2.80 3.76
N ALA A 57 17.91 2.75 2.45
CA ALA A 57 16.91 3.10 1.44
C ALA A 57 15.68 2.18 1.49
N PRO A 58 15.83 0.84 1.62
CA PRO A 58 14.64 -0.01 1.79
C PRO A 58 13.85 0.34 3.04
N LEU A 59 14.51 0.65 4.15
CA LEU A 59 13.81 1.00 5.39
C LEU A 59 13.01 2.29 5.23
N PHE A 60 13.60 3.30 4.62
CA PHE A 60 12.90 4.57 4.41
C PHE A 60 11.73 4.41 3.44
N LEU A 61 11.95 3.75 2.31
CA LEU A 61 10.93 3.58 1.27
C LEU A 61 9.88 2.55 1.65
N MET A 62 10.31 1.33 1.99
CA MET A 62 9.39 0.21 2.16
C MET A 62 8.70 0.26 3.51
N ALA A 63 9.46 0.27 4.59
CA ALA A 63 8.87 0.32 5.92
C ALA A 63 8.27 1.70 6.22
N GLY A 64 8.90 2.77 5.73
CA GLY A 64 8.45 4.14 5.94
C GLY A 64 7.35 4.56 4.98
N ILE A 65 7.73 4.98 3.77
CA ILE A 65 6.80 5.61 2.83
C ILE A 65 5.68 4.65 2.41
N PHE A 66 6.02 3.49 1.88
CA PHE A 66 5.00 2.56 1.37
C PHE A 66 4.21 1.93 2.52
N GLY A 67 4.86 1.66 3.65
CA GLY A 67 4.19 1.15 4.84
C GLY A 67 3.19 2.14 5.42
N GLY A 68 3.52 3.42 5.42
CA GLY A 68 2.60 4.47 5.86
C GLY A 68 1.52 4.79 4.83
N PHE A 69 1.80 4.59 3.57
CA PHE A 69 0.87 4.85 2.48
C PHE A 69 -0.27 3.82 2.43
N THR A 70 0.04 2.54 2.68
CA THR A 70 -0.95 1.47 2.69
C THR A 70 -1.60 1.35 4.08
N THR A 71 -2.81 0.77 4.13
CA THR A 71 -3.51 0.69 5.40
C THR A 71 -4.51 -0.47 5.42
N PHE A 72 -4.36 -1.33 6.41
CA PHE A 72 -5.32 -2.37 6.67
C PHE A 72 -6.45 -1.86 7.57
N SER A 73 -6.14 -0.97 8.50
CA SER A 73 -7.13 -0.46 9.46
C SER A 73 -8.22 0.36 8.78
N ALA A 74 -7.85 1.23 7.84
CA ALA A 74 -8.85 1.99 7.08
C ALA A 74 -9.69 1.08 6.20
N PHE A 75 -9.08 0.05 5.61
CA PHE A 75 -9.80 -0.97 4.86
C PHE A 75 -10.82 -1.69 5.75
N SER A 76 -10.42 -2.07 6.95
CA SER A 76 -11.32 -2.74 7.91
C SER A 76 -12.49 -1.84 8.29
N LEU A 77 -12.21 -0.56 8.52
CA LEU A 77 -13.25 0.42 8.86
C LEU A 77 -14.22 0.63 7.68
N ASP A 78 -13.69 0.72 6.48
CA ASP A 78 -14.53 0.88 5.27
C ASP A 78 -15.46 -0.33 5.11
N LEU A 79 -14.94 -1.53 5.36
CA LEU A 79 -15.72 -2.74 5.30
C LEU A 79 -16.85 -2.71 6.33
N LEU A 80 -16.54 -2.29 7.56
CA LEU A 80 -17.54 -2.13 8.61
C LEU A 80 -18.62 -1.13 8.19
N LYS A 81 -18.23 0.00 7.61
CA LYS A 81 -19.18 1.01 7.13
C LYS A 81 -20.11 0.45 6.06
N LEU A 82 -19.59 -0.33 5.12
CA LEU A 82 -20.40 -0.96 4.10
C LEU A 82 -21.41 -1.95 4.68
N LEU A 83 -20.98 -2.72 5.67
CA LEU A 83 -21.87 -3.66 6.36
C LEU A 83 -22.95 -2.90 7.15
N ASP A 84 -22.57 -1.81 7.81
CA ASP A 84 -23.50 -1.00 8.58
C ASP A 84 -24.55 -0.34 7.69
N MET A 85 -24.20 -0.04 6.43
CA MET A 85 -25.12 0.51 5.45
C MET A 85 -26.00 -0.57 4.80
N GLY A 86 -25.84 -1.82 5.19
CA GLY A 86 -26.59 -2.94 4.62
C GLY A 86 -26.15 -3.37 3.24
N ARG A 87 -24.98 -2.91 2.79
CA ARG A 87 -24.45 -3.20 1.45
C ARG A 87 -23.59 -4.46 1.49
N PHE A 88 -24.17 -5.58 1.83
CA PHE A 88 -23.42 -6.83 2.07
C PHE A 88 -22.72 -7.36 0.81
N GLY A 89 -23.41 -7.34 -0.33
CA GLY A 89 -22.83 -7.81 -1.59
C GLY A 89 -21.62 -6.98 -2.00
N PHE A 90 -21.75 -5.66 -1.90
CA PHE A 90 -20.66 -4.74 -2.20
C PHE A 90 -19.52 -4.92 -1.20
N ALA A 91 -19.83 -5.11 0.09
CA ALA A 91 -18.80 -5.33 1.11
C ALA A 91 -17.97 -6.57 0.77
N LEU A 92 -18.61 -7.66 0.36
CA LEU A 92 -17.91 -8.87 -0.03
C LEU A 92 -17.03 -8.65 -1.26
N ALA A 93 -17.57 -7.94 -2.26
CA ALA A 93 -16.82 -7.60 -3.48
C ALA A 93 -15.62 -6.71 -3.14
N TYR A 94 -15.80 -5.75 -2.24
CA TYR A 94 -14.73 -4.86 -1.79
C TYR A 94 -13.64 -5.62 -1.04
N LEU A 95 -14.04 -6.54 -0.17
CA LEU A 95 -13.10 -7.40 0.56
C LEU A 95 -12.26 -8.23 -0.41
N CYS A 96 -12.92 -8.97 -1.29
CA CYS A 96 -12.23 -9.85 -2.25
C CYS A 96 -11.39 -9.05 -3.24
N GLY A 97 -11.95 -7.98 -3.78
CA GLY A 97 -11.24 -7.14 -4.74
C GLY A 97 -10.02 -6.45 -4.13
N SER A 98 -10.14 -6.00 -2.89
CA SER A 98 -9.01 -5.35 -2.19
C SER A 98 -7.89 -6.33 -1.93
N VAL A 99 -8.19 -7.50 -1.37
CA VAL A 99 -7.16 -8.49 -1.04
C VAL A 99 -6.52 -9.04 -2.30
N LEU A 100 -7.33 -9.47 -3.26
CA LEU A 100 -6.81 -10.04 -4.51
C LEU A 100 -6.09 -8.99 -5.34
N GLY A 101 -6.62 -7.78 -5.39
CA GLY A 101 -6.01 -6.67 -6.13
C GLY A 101 -4.66 -6.28 -5.58
N ALA A 102 -4.55 -6.18 -4.24
CA ALA A 102 -3.27 -5.83 -3.62
C ALA A 102 -2.24 -6.94 -3.80
N LEU A 103 -2.64 -8.20 -3.64
CA LEU A 103 -1.74 -9.33 -3.85
C LEU A 103 -1.28 -9.41 -5.31
N ALA A 104 -2.21 -9.26 -6.25
CA ALA A 104 -1.86 -9.23 -7.66
C ALA A 104 -0.90 -8.08 -7.97
N ALA A 105 -1.14 -6.91 -7.37
CA ALA A 105 -0.32 -5.72 -7.60
C ALA A 105 1.11 -5.91 -7.12
N VAL A 106 1.32 -6.52 -5.93
CA VAL A 106 2.67 -6.72 -5.41
C VAL A 106 3.45 -7.69 -6.30
N PHE A 107 2.82 -8.75 -6.78
CA PHE A 107 3.47 -9.69 -7.70
C PHE A 107 3.76 -9.04 -9.04
N LEU A 108 2.84 -8.25 -9.58
CA LEU A 108 3.07 -7.53 -10.83
C LEU A 108 4.22 -6.55 -10.73
N GLY A 109 4.29 -5.83 -9.61
CA GLY A 109 5.42 -4.91 -9.36
C GLY A 109 6.74 -5.65 -9.30
N PHE A 110 6.76 -6.77 -8.61
CA PHE A 110 7.95 -7.61 -8.49
C PHE A 110 8.40 -8.11 -9.87
N ILE A 111 7.48 -8.64 -10.65
CA ILE A 111 7.78 -9.16 -11.99
C ILE A 111 8.25 -8.04 -12.92
N ALA A 112 7.59 -6.89 -12.88
CA ALA A 112 7.93 -5.75 -13.72
C ALA A 112 9.36 -5.27 -13.45
N MET A 113 9.72 -5.14 -12.16
CA MET A 113 11.07 -4.68 -11.81
C MET A 113 12.12 -5.73 -12.19
N ARG A 114 11.84 -7.00 -11.99
CA ARG A 114 12.78 -8.06 -12.38
C ARG A 114 13.02 -8.08 -13.88
N ALA A 115 11.99 -7.84 -14.67
CA ALA A 115 12.12 -7.80 -16.11
C ALA A 115 13.02 -6.65 -16.58
N VAL A 116 12.93 -5.50 -15.88
CA VAL A 116 13.74 -4.32 -16.21
C VAL A 116 15.17 -4.47 -15.69
N SER A 117 15.35 -5.12 -14.54
CA SER A 117 16.64 -5.25 -13.86
C SER A 117 17.48 -6.43 -14.36
N ALA A 118 16.87 -7.32 -15.12
CA ALA A 118 17.53 -8.56 -15.58
C ALA A 118 18.68 -8.30 -16.57
#